data_3cada7eb5077e7575100c4549663c449
#
_entry.id   3cada7eb5077e7575100c4549663c449
#
_cell.length_a   1.000
_cell.length_b   1.000
_cell.length_c   1.000
_cell.angle_alpha   90.00
_cell.angle_beta   90.00
_cell.angle_gamma   90.00
#
_symmetry.space_group_name_H-M   'P 1'
#
loop_
_entity.id
_entity.type
_entity.pdbx_description
1 polymer ?
#
loop_
_entity_poly.entity_id
_entity_poly.type
_entity_poly.pdbx_seq_one_letter_code
_entity_poly.pdbx_strand_id
1 'polypeptide(L)'
;MSKKAVWRQVTRSCILSLLSISLENMSQEIEIGLGKKGRLAYSLDDVSIVPSRRTRDPQDVSTSWQVDAYEFDVPVIGAPMDSVTSPATAIAMGKMGALGVLDLEGLWTRYDDPQPLLDEIAELPAERATERIQQIYAEPIKPELIVERLHEIRDAGVTVAGALSPQRTQDYYSTVLEAGVDLFVIRGTVVSAEHVSQDHEPLNLKKFIYDLDVPVIVGGAANYTAALHLMRTGAAGVLVGFGGGAVSANRNTIGVHAPMATAIADVAEARRDYMDESGGRYVQVIADGGMGDSGSFIKAFALGADAVMLGSPLARAKEAPGKGMHWGAEARHQTLPRGFRTNVGTVGTLEDIMFGPSHNADGTTNYIGALRRAMATTGYVDLKSFQRCPVTVAPTR
;
A
#
# COMPACT_ATOMS: atom_id res chain seq x y z
N MET A 1 -13.38 38.41 48.20
CA MET A 1 -13.69 37.22 47.36
C MET A 1 -13.02 36.01 48.02
N SER A 2 -13.78 34.97 48.35
CA SER A 2 -13.25 33.84 49.14
C SER A 2 -12.44 32.90 48.22
N LYS A 3 -11.35 32.34 48.74
CA LYS A 3 -10.50 31.35 48.08
C LYS A 3 -11.27 30.20 47.43
N LYS A 4 -12.46 29.86 47.89
CA LYS A 4 -13.37 28.83 47.34
C LYS A 4 -14.01 29.25 46.00
N ALA A 5 -14.17 30.52 45.73
CA ALA A 5 -14.76 30.99 44.46
C ALA A 5 -13.73 30.96 43.31
N VAL A 6 -12.47 31.24 43.60
CA VAL A 6 -11.37 31.18 42.62
C VAL A 6 -11.08 29.72 42.21
N TRP A 7 -11.08 28.77 43.14
CA TRP A 7 -10.89 27.35 42.85
C TRP A 7 -12.00 26.74 41.98
N ARG A 8 -13.26 27.16 42.19
CA ARG A 8 -14.39 26.71 41.36
C ARG A 8 -14.35 27.27 39.94
N GLN A 9 -13.78 28.44 39.74
CA GLN A 9 -13.67 29.06 38.42
C GLN A 9 -12.52 28.47 37.61
N VAL A 10 -11.39 28.16 38.27
CA VAL A 10 -10.23 27.51 37.62
C VAL A 10 -10.56 26.05 37.26
N THR A 11 -11.21 25.30 38.11
CA THR A 11 -11.62 23.91 37.78
C THR A 11 -12.69 23.85 36.70
N ARG A 12 -13.63 24.78 36.65
CA ARG A 12 -14.62 24.86 35.56
C ARG A 12 -13.97 25.23 34.21
N SER A 13 -13.00 26.15 34.21
CA SER A 13 -12.29 26.54 32.99
C SER A 13 -11.40 25.40 32.48
N CYS A 14 -10.73 24.67 33.37
CA CYS A 14 -9.91 23.49 32.99
C CYS A 14 -10.77 22.32 32.50
N ILE A 15 -11.91 22.05 33.13
CA ILE A 15 -12.83 20.99 32.68
C ILE A 15 -13.49 21.36 31.35
N LEU A 16 -13.83 22.63 31.13
CA LEU A 16 -14.37 23.10 29.86
C LEU A 16 -13.32 23.11 28.75
N SER A 17 -12.04 23.40 29.04
CA SER A 17 -10.97 23.29 28.07
C SER A 17 -10.62 21.82 27.74
N LEU A 18 -10.65 20.92 28.73
CA LEU A 18 -10.48 19.48 28.51
C LEU A 18 -11.66 18.85 27.75
N LEU A 19 -12.89 19.32 28.01
CA LEU A 19 -14.07 18.92 27.26
C LEU A 19 -14.11 19.50 25.84
N SER A 20 -13.61 20.73 25.62
CA SER A 20 -13.50 21.29 24.27
C SER A 20 -12.41 20.61 23.44
N ILE A 21 -11.27 20.25 24.04
CA ILE A 21 -10.22 19.48 23.37
C ILE A 21 -10.70 18.05 23.01
N SER A 22 -11.55 17.45 23.85
CA SER A 22 -12.15 16.13 23.54
C SER A 22 -13.26 16.19 22.50
N LEU A 23 -13.89 17.36 22.29
CA LEU A 23 -14.95 17.57 21.27
C LEU A 23 -14.40 17.98 19.91
N GLU A 24 -13.20 18.58 19.84
CA GLU A 24 -12.56 18.96 18.57
C GLU A 24 -11.95 17.77 17.81
N ASN A 25 -11.70 16.63 18.48
CA ASN A 25 -11.18 15.41 17.86
C ASN A 25 -12.24 14.35 17.51
N MET A 26 -13.52 14.65 17.60
CA MET A 26 -14.57 13.74 17.15
C MET A 26 -14.71 13.86 15.63
N SER A 27 -14.24 12.83 14.89
CA SER A 27 -14.61 12.62 13.49
C SER A 27 -16.12 12.84 13.35
N GLN A 28 -16.54 13.65 12.36
CA GLN A 28 -17.94 14.00 12.16
C GLN A 28 -18.77 12.73 11.93
N GLU A 29 -19.46 12.27 12.95
CA GLU A 29 -20.45 11.20 12.83
C GLU A 29 -21.72 11.73 12.18
N ILE A 30 -22.23 11.00 11.21
CA ILE A 30 -23.44 11.31 10.48
C ILE A 30 -24.49 10.24 10.79
N GLU A 31 -25.71 10.66 11.08
CA GLU A 31 -26.83 9.73 11.16
C GLU A 31 -27.18 9.19 9.76
N ILE A 32 -27.09 7.86 9.61
CA ILE A 32 -27.51 7.16 8.39
C ILE A 32 -29.00 6.81 8.48
N GLY A 33 -29.51 6.63 9.68
CA GLY A 33 -30.90 6.29 10.00
C GLY A 33 -31.07 6.16 11.49
N LEU A 34 -32.31 5.89 11.96
CA LEU A 34 -32.62 5.76 13.37
C LEU A 34 -31.69 4.73 14.07
N GLY A 35 -30.84 5.22 14.94
CA GLY A 35 -29.92 4.38 15.74
C GLY A 35 -28.70 3.86 15.00
N LYS A 36 -28.45 4.25 13.73
CA LYS A 36 -27.23 3.92 13.01
C LYS A 36 -26.49 5.17 12.59
N LYS A 37 -25.25 5.27 13.04
CA LYS A 37 -24.33 6.34 12.66
C LYS A 37 -23.19 5.81 11.82
N GLY A 38 -22.60 6.65 10.99
CA GLY A 38 -21.41 6.39 10.22
C GLY A 38 -20.46 7.56 10.29
N ARG A 39 -19.19 7.30 10.06
CA ARG A 39 -18.16 8.33 9.94
C ARG A 39 -18.08 8.81 8.50
N LEU A 40 -17.98 10.14 8.29
CA LEU A 40 -17.68 10.70 6.99
C LEU A 40 -16.24 10.35 6.60
N ALA A 41 -16.05 9.84 5.39
CA ALA A 41 -14.74 9.46 4.87
C ALA A 41 -14.59 9.94 3.42
N TYR A 42 -13.37 10.29 3.03
CA TYR A 42 -13.03 10.91 1.76
C TYR A 42 -12.13 10.01 0.91
N SER A 43 -12.40 9.99 -0.38
CA SER A 43 -11.53 9.42 -1.40
C SER A 43 -10.40 10.40 -1.75
N LEU A 44 -9.42 9.95 -2.54
CA LEU A 44 -8.37 10.84 -3.04
C LEU A 44 -8.92 11.89 -4.01
N ASP A 45 -10.06 11.63 -4.67
CA ASP A 45 -10.71 12.60 -5.55
C ASP A 45 -11.36 13.77 -4.79
N ASP A 46 -11.73 13.55 -3.52
CA ASP A 46 -12.37 14.56 -2.68
C ASP A 46 -11.38 15.58 -2.10
N VAL A 47 -10.08 15.34 -2.24
CA VAL A 47 -9.04 16.19 -1.64
C VAL A 47 -8.14 16.83 -2.68
N SER A 48 -7.62 18.01 -2.36
CA SER A 48 -6.63 18.73 -3.17
C SER A 48 -5.54 19.31 -2.31
N ILE A 49 -4.31 19.33 -2.85
CA ILE A 49 -3.15 19.94 -2.22
C ILE A 49 -3.19 21.44 -2.46
N VAL A 50 -2.91 22.23 -1.41
CA VAL A 50 -2.95 23.67 -1.48
C VAL A 50 -1.55 24.26 -1.34
N PRO A 51 -1.04 24.98 -2.35
CA PRO A 51 0.21 25.71 -2.23
C PRO A 51 0.13 26.76 -1.11
N SER A 52 1.26 26.90 -0.38
CA SER A 52 1.42 27.91 0.66
C SER A 52 2.24 29.10 0.11
N ARG A 53 3.00 29.78 0.96
CA ARG A 53 3.76 30.99 0.65
C ARG A 53 5.11 30.76 -0.03
N ARG A 54 5.59 29.53 -0.13
CA ARG A 54 6.94 29.20 -0.61
C ARG A 54 6.87 28.25 -1.80
N THR A 55 7.77 28.45 -2.75
CA THR A 55 8.03 27.50 -3.85
C THR A 55 9.51 27.16 -3.87
N ARG A 56 9.89 26.14 -4.63
CA ARG A 56 11.28 25.69 -4.84
C ARG A 56 11.48 25.24 -6.29
N ASP A 57 12.71 25.03 -6.66
CA ASP A 57 13.03 24.36 -7.91
C ASP A 57 12.89 22.84 -7.73
N PRO A 58 12.33 22.11 -8.73
CA PRO A 58 12.11 20.65 -8.63
C PRO A 58 13.39 19.84 -8.43
N GLN A 59 14.54 20.33 -8.90
CA GLN A 59 15.84 19.68 -8.71
C GLN A 59 16.34 19.70 -7.27
N ASP A 60 15.81 20.60 -6.43
CA ASP A 60 16.17 20.72 -5.03
C ASP A 60 15.33 19.83 -4.11
N VAL A 61 14.47 18.97 -4.70
CA VAL A 61 13.55 18.11 -3.97
C VAL A 61 14.05 16.68 -3.95
N SER A 62 14.14 16.09 -2.75
CA SER A 62 14.41 14.67 -2.55
C SER A 62 13.12 13.86 -2.48
N THR A 63 13.06 12.77 -3.26
CA THR A 63 11.98 11.77 -3.22
C THR A 63 12.42 10.47 -2.54
N SER A 64 13.62 10.44 -1.97
CA SER A 64 14.14 9.24 -1.28
C SER A 64 13.30 8.89 -0.06
N TRP A 65 13.21 7.61 0.22
CA TRP A 65 12.57 7.05 1.40
C TRP A 65 13.34 5.85 1.92
N GLN A 66 13.02 5.42 3.14
CA GLN A 66 13.75 4.36 3.81
C GLN A 66 12.75 3.47 4.56
N VAL A 67 12.99 2.16 4.53
CA VAL A 67 12.34 1.19 5.40
C VAL A 67 13.40 0.34 6.09
N ASP A 68 13.47 0.43 7.43
CA ASP A 68 14.54 -0.17 8.23
C ASP A 68 15.93 0.30 7.72
N ALA A 69 16.83 -0.61 7.36
CA ALA A 69 18.16 -0.32 6.82
C ALA A 69 18.21 -0.09 5.31
N TYR A 70 17.09 -0.26 4.60
CA TYR A 70 17.03 -0.19 3.13
C TYR A 70 16.57 1.19 2.67
N GLU A 71 17.39 1.82 1.84
CA GLU A 71 17.14 3.13 1.23
C GLU A 71 16.76 2.99 -0.24
N PHE A 72 15.85 3.85 -0.70
CA PHE A 72 15.35 3.89 -2.07
C PHE A 72 15.31 5.34 -2.57
N ASP A 73 15.65 5.55 -3.84
CA ASP A 73 15.67 6.88 -4.47
C ASP A 73 14.26 7.42 -4.70
N VAL A 74 13.29 6.52 -4.89
CA VAL A 74 11.90 6.86 -5.18
C VAL A 74 10.92 6.04 -4.33
N PRO A 75 9.81 6.64 -3.85
CA PRO A 75 8.92 6.03 -2.88
C PRO A 75 7.85 5.15 -3.56
N VAL A 76 8.29 4.26 -4.45
CA VAL A 76 7.41 3.38 -5.24
C VAL A 76 7.73 1.93 -4.98
N ILE A 77 6.69 1.16 -4.71
CA ILE A 77 6.72 -0.29 -4.55
C ILE A 77 5.86 -0.93 -5.64
N GLY A 78 6.43 -1.85 -6.40
CA GLY A 78 5.67 -2.69 -7.35
C GLY A 78 4.84 -3.72 -6.59
N ALA A 79 3.54 -3.75 -6.86
CA ALA A 79 2.63 -4.64 -6.17
C ALA A 79 2.94 -6.13 -6.50
N PRO A 80 2.85 -7.04 -5.50
CA PRO A 80 3.06 -8.46 -5.70
C PRO A 80 1.87 -9.09 -6.43
N MET A 81 1.87 -8.94 -7.73
CA MET A 81 0.83 -9.42 -8.64
C MET A 81 1.51 -9.85 -9.95
N ASP A 82 1.21 -11.05 -10.45
CA ASP A 82 1.86 -11.60 -11.65
C ASP A 82 1.67 -10.76 -12.91
N SER A 83 0.62 -9.93 -12.96
CA SER A 83 0.42 -8.96 -14.05
C SER A 83 1.31 -7.72 -13.96
N VAL A 84 2.03 -7.52 -12.84
CA VAL A 84 2.82 -6.33 -12.51
C VAL A 84 4.28 -6.70 -12.33
N THR A 85 4.56 -7.59 -11.35
CA THR A 85 5.90 -7.88 -10.89
C THR A 85 6.33 -9.31 -11.25
N SER A 86 7.31 -9.39 -12.12
CA SER A 86 8.14 -10.58 -12.40
C SER A 86 9.52 -10.39 -11.79
N PRO A 87 10.39 -11.39 -11.74
CA PRO A 87 11.80 -11.17 -11.42
C PRO A 87 12.44 -10.08 -12.27
N ALA A 88 12.21 -10.07 -13.59
CA ALA A 88 12.75 -9.09 -14.51
C ALA A 88 12.25 -7.66 -14.21
N THR A 89 10.96 -7.46 -13.96
CA THR A 89 10.42 -6.14 -13.61
C THR A 89 10.82 -5.70 -12.20
N ALA A 90 10.97 -6.62 -11.23
CA ALA A 90 11.52 -6.31 -9.92
C ALA A 90 12.97 -5.80 -10.03
N ILE A 91 13.79 -6.45 -10.85
CA ILE A 91 15.16 -6.02 -11.14
C ILE A 91 15.17 -4.64 -11.81
N ALA A 92 14.31 -4.42 -12.80
CA ALA A 92 14.22 -3.14 -13.49
C ALA A 92 13.83 -2.01 -12.52
N MET A 93 12.86 -2.24 -11.66
CA MET A 93 12.45 -1.29 -10.62
C MET A 93 13.57 -1.01 -9.62
N GLY A 94 14.28 -2.05 -9.15
CA GLY A 94 15.42 -1.90 -8.24
C GLY A 94 16.53 -1.04 -8.85
N LYS A 95 16.84 -1.22 -10.12
CA LYS A 95 17.82 -0.39 -10.87
C LYS A 95 17.37 1.07 -11.05
N MET A 96 16.07 1.32 -10.97
CA MET A 96 15.46 2.67 -11.00
C MET A 96 15.37 3.30 -9.59
N GLY A 97 15.87 2.65 -8.54
CA GLY A 97 15.80 3.12 -7.17
C GLY A 97 14.43 2.92 -6.49
N ALA A 98 13.60 2.05 -7.04
CA ALA A 98 12.31 1.63 -6.50
C ALA A 98 12.40 0.19 -5.94
N LEU A 99 11.31 -0.33 -5.36
CA LEU A 99 11.23 -1.69 -4.85
C LEU A 99 10.22 -2.51 -5.66
N GLY A 100 10.62 -3.65 -6.24
CA GLY A 100 9.71 -4.65 -6.78
C GLY A 100 9.45 -5.74 -5.75
N VAL A 101 8.17 -6.07 -5.48
CA VAL A 101 7.80 -7.18 -4.58
C VAL A 101 7.26 -8.34 -5.40
N LEU A 102 7.92 -9.51 -5.32
CA LEU A 102 7.48 -10.71 -6.03
C LEU A 102 6.33 -11.40 -5.28
N ASP A 103 5.27 -11.80 -6.00
CA ASP A 103 4.22 -12.69 -5.44
C ASP A 103 4.74 -14.12 -5.36
N LEU A 104 5.06 -14.58 -4.14
CA LEU A 104 5.57 -15.92 -3.89
C LEU A 104 4.47 -17.01 -3.91
N GLU A 105 3.22 -16.62 -4.14
CA GLU A 105 2.10 -17.51 -4.42
C GLU A 105 1.67 -17.43 -5.89
N GLY A 106 2.42 -16.67 -6.70
CA GLY A 106 2.15 -16.40 -8.10
C GLY A 106 2.57 -17.50 -9.05
N LEU A 107 2.52 -17.23 -10.34
CA LEU A 107 2.90 -18.15 -11.41
C LEU A 107 4.41 -18.42 -11.44
N TRP A 108 5.21 -17.42 -11.05
CA TRP A 108 6.67 -17.50 -11.02
C TRP A 108 7.20 -18.57 -10.05
N THR A 109 6.41 -18.96 -9.06
CA THR A 109 6.75 -19.99 -8.08
C THR A 109 6.01 -21.30 -8.28
N ARG A 110 5.23 -21.44 -9.38
CA ARG A 110 4.47 -22.64 -9.72
C ARG A 110 4.98 -23.33 -10.98
N TYR A 111 5.50 -22.54 -11.92
CA TYR A 111 5.94 -22.98 -13.23
C TYR A 111 7.38 -22.58 -13.49
N ASP A 112 8.16 -23.49 -14.07
CA ASP A 112 9.55 -23.21 -14.46
C ASP A 112 9.61 -22.11 -15.53
N ASP A 113 8.67 -22.14 -16.48
CA ASP A 113 8.45 -21.08 -17.47
C ASP A 113 6.97 -20.66 -17.46
N PRO A 114 6.61 -19.58 -16.73
CA PRO A 114 5.24 -19.07 -16.67
C PRO A 114 4.86 -18.21 -17.87
N GLN A 115 5.79 -17.77 -18.72
CA GLN A 115 5.53 -16.81 -19.78
C GLN A 115 4.43 -17.24 -20.77
N PRO A 116 4.39 -18.50 -21.25
CA PRO A 116 3.30 -18.95 -22.13
C PRO A 116 1.91 -18.86 -21.47
N LEU A 117 1.83 -19.07 -20.14
CA LEU A 117 0.57 -18.96 -19.40
C LEU A 117 0.15 -17.50 -19.17
N LEU A 118 1.11 -16.62 -18.93
CA LEU A 118 0.86 -15.18 -18.84
C LEU A 118 0.35 -14.63 -20.17
N ASP A 119 0.93 -15.09 -21.29
CA ASP A 119 0.50 -14.75 -22.64
C ASP A 119 -0.91 -15.28 -22.94
N GLU A 120 -1.20 -16.52 -22.57
CA GLU A 120 -2.53 -17.11 -22.65
C GLU A 120 -3.55 -16.25 -21.87
N ILE A 121 -3.26 -15.91 -20.60
CA ILE A 121 -4.16 -15.11 -19.77
C ILE A 121 -4.39 -13.74 -20.41
N ALA A 122 -3.37 -13.12 -21.01
CA ALA A 122 -3.51 -11.81 -21.64
C ALA A 122 -4.46 -11.84 -22.86
N GLU A 123 -4.45 -12.92 -23.63
CA GLU A 123 -5.22 -13.05 -24.87
C GLU A 123 -6.65 -13.60 -24.69
N LEU A 124 -6.95 -14.21 -23.55
CA LEU A 124 -8.26 -14.84 -23.31
C LEU A 124 -9.42 -13.83 -23.38
N PRO A 125 -10.58 -14.24 -23.91
CA PRO A 125 -11.83 -13.49 -23.74
C PRO A 125 -12.18 -13.28 -22.26
N ALA A 126 -12.78 -12.14 -21.91
CA ALA A 126 -13.07 -11.76 -20.53
C ALA A 126 -13.92 -12.81 -19.79
N GLU A 127 -14.87 -13.42 -20.51
CA GLU A 127 -15.83 -14.40 -19.98
C GLU A 127 -15.16 -15.70 -19.52
N ARG A 128 -14.00 -16.03 -20.11
CA ARG A 128 -13.25 -17.26 -19.82
C ARG A 128 -12.04 -17.03 -18.89
N ALA A 129 -11.63 -15.77 -18.73
CA ALA A 129 -10.38 -15.42 -18.08
C ALA A 129 -10.34 -15.88 -16.62
N THR A 130 -11.37 -15.61 -15.82
CA THR A 130 -11.38 -15.97 -14.40
C THR A 130 -11.32 -17.46 -14.16
N GLU A 131 -12.11 -18.26 -14.92
CA GLU A 131 -12.09 -19.71 -14.80
C GLU A 131 -10.71 -20.28 -15.16
N ARG A 132 -10.12 -19.78 -16.26
CA ARG A 132 -8.81 -20.28 -16.69
C ARG A 132 -7.69 -19.87 -15.73
N ILE A 133 -7.72 -18.64 -15.19
CA ILE A 133 -6.80 -18.20 -14.15
C ILE A 133 -6.87 -19.15 -12.96
N GLN A 134 -8.06 -19.49 -12.47
CA GLN A 134 -8.23 -20.42 -11.35
C GLN A 134 -7.64 -21.81 -11.64
N GLN A 135 -7.79 -22.32 -12.87
CA GLN A 135 -7.18 -23.59 -13.28
C GLN A 135 -5.66 -23.53 -13.28
N ILE A 136 -5.08 -22.45 -13.82
CA ILE A 136 -3.63 -22.25 -13.87
C ILE A 136 -3.04 -22.13 -12.46
N TYR A 137 -3.68 -21.37 -11.57
CA TYR A 137 -3.22 -21.22 -10.18
C TYR A 137 -3.54 -22.43 -9.27
N ALA A 138 -4.18 -23.46 -9.78
CA ALA A 138 -4.35 -24.72 -9.04
C ALA A 138 -3.07 -25.56 -8.94
N GLU A 139 -2.05 -25.31 -9.79
CA GLU A 139 -0.74 -25.92 -9.66
C GLU A 139 -0.11 -25.57 -8.30
N PRO A 140 0.49 -26.52 -7.59
CA PRO A 140 1.15 -26.26 -6.31
C PRO A 140 2.32 -25.26 -6.41
N ILE A 141 2.54 -24.52 -5.34
CA ILE A 141 3.76 -23.72 -5.18
C ILE A 141 4.95 -24.66 -5.01
N LYS A 142 6.02 -24.41 -5.72
CA LYS A 142 7.28 -25.15 -5.67
C LYS A 142 8.30 -24.36 -4.85
N PRO A 143 8.71 -24.83 -3.65
CA PRO A 143 9.68 -24.11 -2.82
C PRO A 143 11.00 -23.82 -3.52
N GLU A 144 11.45 -24.72 -4.39
CA GLU A 144 12.67 -24.54 -5.19
C GLU A 144 12.59 -23.32 -6.13
N LEU A 145 11.42 -23.06 -6.71
CA LEU A 145 11.20 -21.88 -7.54
C LEU A 145 11.16 -20.58 -6.71
N ILE A 146 10.69 -20.62 -5.46
CA ILE A 146 10.81 -19.47 -4.56
C ILE A 146 12.27 -19.07 -4.43
N VAL A 147 13.14 -20.03 -4.12
CA VAL A 147 14.59 -19.81 -3.98
C VAL A 147 15.20 -19.28 -5.28
N GLU A 148 14.91 -19.95 -6.41
CA GLU A 148 15.45 -19.57 -7.72
C GLU A 148 15.08 -18.13 -8.11
N ARG A 149 13.81 -17.76 -7.99
CA ARG A 149 13.34 -16.41 -8.37
C ARG A 149 13.88 -15.31 -7.46
N LEU A 150 13.99 -15.56 -6.15
CA LEU A 150 14.59 -14.60 -5.23
C LEU A 150 16.10 -14.45 -5.48
N HIS A 151 16.81 -15.54 -5.82
CA HIS A 151 18.22 -15.49 -6.19
C HIS A 151 18.43 -14.73 -7.51
N GLU A 152 17.56 -14.90 -8.52
CA GLU A 152 17.62 -14.15 -9.77
C GLU A 152 17.59 -12.63 -9.50
N ILE A 153 16.70 -12.17 -8.60
CA ILE A 153 16.62 -10.76 -8.21
C ILE A 153 17.88 -10.33 -7.45
N ARG A 154 18.37 -11.14 -6.52
CA ARG A 154 19.58 -10.86 -5.73
C ARG A 154 20.81 -10.73 -6.60
N ASP A 155 21.01 -11.67 -7.54
CA ASP A 155 22.21 -11.71 -8.40
C ASP A 155 22.30 -10.48 -9.31
N ALA A 156 21.18 -9.78 -9.52
CA ALA A 156 21.13 -8.50 -10.19
C ALA A 156 21.58 -7.31 -9.32
N GLY A 157 21.85 -7.54 -8.01
CA GLY A 157 22.35 -6.54 -7.08
C GLY A 157 21.31 -5.53 -6.60
N VAL A 158 20.04 -5.89 -6.59
CA VAL A 158 18.93 -5.06 -6.10
C VAL A 158 18.29 -5.66 -4.85
N THR A 159 17.57 -4.83 -4.08
CA THR A 159 16.85 -5.29 -2.87
C THR A 159 15.81 -6.34 -3.22
N VAL A 160 15.85 -7.46 -2.50
CA VAL A 160 14.98 -8.62 -2.70
C VAL A 160 13.78 -8.57 -1.80
N ALA A 161 12.58 -8.48 -2.36
CA ALA A 161 11.33 -8.51 -1.61
C ALA A 161 10.35 -9.54 -2.15
N GLY A 162 9.76 -10.30 -1.24
CA GLY A 162 8.76 -11.33 -1.56
C GLY A 162 7.53 -11.21 -0.68
N ALA A 163 6.37 -11.53 -1.24
CA ALA A 163 5.09 -11.46 -0.54
C ALA A 163 4.42 -12.83 -0.42
N LEU A 164 3.89 -13.10 0.77
CA LEU A 164 2.98 -14.23 1.05
C LEU A 164 1.70 -13.72 1.73
N SER A 165 0.61 -14.47 1.55
CA SER A 165 -0.58 -14.28 2.38
C SER A 165 -0.33 -14.78 3.82
N PRO A 166 -1.10 -14.29 4.81
CA PRO A 166 -0.99 -14.81 6.18
C PRO A 166 -1.18 -16.33 6.26
N GLN A 167 -2.01 -16.90 5.39
CA GLN A 167 -2.32 -18.33 5.34
C GLN A 167 -1.15 -19.17 4.84
N ARG A 168 -0.32 -18.62 3.96
CA ARG A 168 0.83 -19.33 3.37
C ARG A 168 2.16 -19.00 4.05
N THR A 169 2.18 -17.99 4.89
CA THR A 169 3.41 -17.58 5.58
C THR A 169 4.01 -18.71 6.40
N GLN A 170 3.19 -19.46 7.17
CA GLN A 170 3.69 -20.57 7.99
C GLN A 170 4.27 -21.73 7.16
N ASP A 171 3.75 -21.94 5.93
CA ASP A 171 4.18 -23.04 5.06
C ASP A 171 5.54 -22.75 4.41
N TYR A 172 5.83 -21.46 4.07
CA TYR A 172 6.94 -21.11 3.19
C TYR A 172 7.95 -20.11 3.76
N TYR A 173 7.74 -19.55 4.96
CA TYR A 173 8.64 -18.49 5.48
C TYR A 173 10.09 -18.95 5.61
N SER A 174 10.35 -20.21 6.04
CA SER A 174 11.70 -20.75 6.16
C SER A 174 12.42 -20.77 4.81
N THR A 175 11.75 -21.22 3.76
CA THR A 175 12.28 -21.22 2.39
C THR A 175 12.59 -19.79 1.92
N VAL A 176 11.73 -18.83 2.23
CA VAL A 176 11.92 -17.42 1.86
C VAL A 176 13.11 -16.81 2.57
N LEU A 177 13.29 -17.13 3.87
CA LEU A 177 14.44 -16.65 4.65
C LEU A 177 15.75 -17.30 4.20
N GLU A 178 15.76 -18.62 3.94
CA GLU A 178 16.92 -19.36 3.42
C GLU A 178 17.32 -18.82 2.03
N ALA A 179 16.35 -18.44 1.21
CA ALA A 179 16.59 -17.75 -0.04
C ALA A 179 17.16 -16.34 0.17
N GLY A 180 17.14 -15.79 1.39
CA GLY A 180 17.75 -14.52 1.83
C GLY A 180 17.02 -13.31 1.33
N VAL A 181 15.72 -13.27 1.48
CA VAL A 181 14.92 -12.05 1.27
C VAL A 181 15.42 -10.90 2.15
N ASP A 182 15.43 -9.68 1.62
CA ASP A 182 15.79 -8.48 2.37
C ASP A 182 14.58 -7.85 3.07
N LEU A 183 13.42 -7.91 2.42
CA LEU A 183 12.15 -7.39 2.93
C LEU A 183 11.05 -8.44 2.75
N PHE A 184 10.38 -8.81 3.83
CA PHE A 184 9.28 -9.78 3.78
C PHE A 184 7.94 -9.07 3.87
N VAL A 185 7.01 -9.37 2.95
CA VAL A 185 5.69 -8.74 2.89
C VAL A 185 4.60 -9.77 3.21
N ILE A 186 3.81 -9.51 4.25
CA ILE A 186 2.61 -10.30 4.56
C ILE A 186 1.40 -9.50 4.10
N ARG A 187 0.81 -9.92 2.99
CA ARG A 187 -0.25 -9.17 2.31
C ARG A 187 -1.52 -9.99 2.14
N GLY A 188 -2.63 -9.38 2.50
CA GLY A 188 -3.97 -9.88 2.25
C GLY A 188 -4.94 -8.72 1.98
N THR A 189 -6.19 -9.03 1.65
CA THR A 189 -7.24 -8.01 1.53
C THR A 189 -7.37 -7.23 2.83
N VAL A 190 -7.46 -7.94 3.93
CA VAL A 190 -7.38 -7.42 5.30
C VAL A 190 -6.42 -8.31 6.08
N VAL A 191 -5.45 -7.71 6.75
CA VAL A 191 -4.60 -8.39 7.72
C VAL A 191 -4.88 -7.82 9.10
N SER A 192 -5.23 -8.69 10.05
CA SER A 192 -5.46 -8.33 11.45
C SER A 192 -4.33 -8.83 12.33
N ALA A 193 -4.07 -8.12 13.42
CA ALA A 193 -3.10 -8.57 14.43
C ALA A 193 -3.57 -9.85 15.15
N GLU A 194 -4.89 -10.07 15.20
CA GLU A 194 -5.53 -11.26 15.76
C GLU A 194 -6.43 -11.89 14.71
N HIS A 195 -6.08 -13.08 14.26
CA HIS A 195 -6.95 -13.92 13.44
C HIS A 195 -7.49 -15.04 14.31
N VAL A 196 -8.78 -15.34 14.19
CA VAL A 196 -9.44 -16.43 14.92
C VAL A 196 -9.81 -17.51 13.92
N SER A 197 -9.36 -18.75 14.15
CA SER A 197 -9.75 -19.92 13.40
C SER A 197 -10.16 -21.05 14.35
N GLN A 198 -11.10 -21.91 13.90
CA GLN A 198 -11.49 -23.10 14.63
C GLN A 198 -10.75 -24.35 14.12
N ASP A 199 -10.21 -24.29 12.90
CA ASP A 199 -9.67 -25.44 12.18
C ASP A 199 -8.14 -25.54 12.26
N HIS A 200 -7.43 -24.46 12.58
CA HIS A 200 -5.97 -24.41 12.67
C HIS A 200 -5.50 -23.30 13.61
N GLU A 201 -4.25 -23.42 14.07
CA GLU A 201 -3.62 -22.34 14.85
C GLU A 201 -3.25 -21.18 13.92
N PRO A 202 -3.80 -19.97 14.14
CA PRO A 202 -3.49 -18.82 13.31
C PRO A 202 -2.05 -18.36 13.48
N LEU A 203 -1.50 -17.69 12.46
CA LEU A 203 -0.20 -17.03 12.53
C LEU A 203 -0.22 -15.95 13.62
N ASN A 204 0.61 -16.13 14.64
CA ASN A 204 0.86 -15.10 15.64
C ASN A 204 1.86 -14.09 15.06
N LEU A 205 1.35 -13.03 14.44
CA LEU A 205 2.17 -12.01 13.76
C LEU A 205 3.23 -11.40 14.68
N LYS A 206 2.89 -11.10 15.94
CA LYS A 206 3.83 -10.49 16.88
C LYS A 206 5.02 -11.39 17.17
N LYS A 207 4.75 -12.67 17.49
CA LYS A 207 5.80 -13.65 17.72
C LYS A 207 6.61 -13.89 16.46
N PHE A 208 5.93 -14.06 15.34
CA PHE A 208 6.55 -14.29 14.03
C PHE A 208 7.53 -13.16 13.66
N ILE A 209 7.08 -11.90 13.71
CA ILE A 209 7.92 -10.74 13.38
C ILE A 209 9.08 -10.59 14.36
N TYR A 210 8.87 -10.88 15.65
CA TYR A 210 9.92 -10.82 16.67
C TYR A 210 11.02 -11.86 16.44
N ASP A 211 10.67 -13.04 15.93
CA ASP A 211 11.60 -14.14 15.69
C ASP A 211 12.36 -13.99 14.35
N LEU A 212 12.05 -12.97 13.54
CA LEU A 212 12.70 -12.73 12.24
C LEU A 212 13.81 -11.67 12.33
N ASP A 213 14.90 -11.91 11.61
CA ASP A 213 16.00 -10.95 11.43
C ASP A 213 15.80 -9.99 10.24
N VAL A 214 14.70 -10.16 9.48
CA VAL A 214 14.37 -9.31 8.32
C VAL A 214 13.16 -8.43 8.63
N PRO A 215 13.14 -7.16 8.14
CA PRO A 215 11.99 -6.28 8.33
C PRO A 215 10.75 -6.81 7.59
N VAL A 216 9.60 -6.72 8.27
CA VAL A 216 8.31 -7.21 7.77
C VAL A 216 7.37 -6.05 7.52
N ILE A 217 6.79 -6.01 6.33
CA ILE A 217 5.69 -5.11 5.95
C ILE A 217 4.40 -5.92 6.01
N VAL A 218 3.37 -5.40 6.67
CA VAL A 218 2.09 -6.11 6.85
C VAL A 218 0.90 -5.29 6.38
N GLY A 219 -0.12 -5.91 5.84
CA GLY A 219 -1.38 -5.23 5.48
C GLY A 219 -2.24 -6.01 4.48
N GLY A 220 -3.47 -5.55 4.12
CA GLY A 220 -4.02 -4.21 4.27
C GLY A 220 -4.72 -3.90 5.59
N ALA A 221 -4.55 -2.69 5.99
CA ALA A 221 -5.30 -2.04 7.04
C ALA A 221 -5.89 -0.73 6.49
N ALA A 222 -6.98 -0.24 7.07
CA ALA A 222 -7.60 0.99 6.56
C ALA A 222 -8.26 1.85 7.63
N ASN A 223 -7.90 1.65 8.88
CA ASN A 223 -8.34 2.49 9.98
C ASN A 223 -7.28 2.56 11.08
N TYR A 224 -7.39 3.55 11.93
CA TYR A 224 -6.50 3.82 13.05
C TYR A 224 -6.25 2.59 13.93
N THR A 225 -7.32 1.94 14.41
CA THR A 225 -7.20 0.83 15.37
C THR A 225 -6.48 -0.38 14.77
N ALA A 226 -6.88 -0.80 13.57
CA ALA A 226 -6.23 -1.94 12.91
C ALA A 226 -4.74 -1.67 12.66
N ALA A 227 -4.41 -0.47 12.18
CA ALA A 227 -3.03 -0.07 11.92
C ALA A 227 -2.19 -0.03 13.19
N LEU A 228 -2.70 0.57 14.29
CA LEU A 228 -2.01 0.63 15.57
C LEU A 228 -1.69 -0.77 16.11
N HIS A 229 -2.65 -1.70 16.01
CA HIS A 229 -2.41 -3.08 16.40
C HIS A 229 -1.35 -3.77 15.54
N LEU A 230 -1.34 -3.54 14.21
CA LEU A 230 -0.29 -4.06 13.34
C LEU A 230 1.09 -3.45 13.67
N MET A 231 1.18 -2.15 13.95
CA MET A 231 2.43 -1.51 14.36
C MET A 231 2.98 -2.12 15.66
N ARG A 232 2.11 -2.44 16.62
CA ARG A 232 2.47 -3.11 17.89
C ARG A 232 2.96 -4.55 17.72
N THR A 233 2.76 -5.19 16.56
CA THR A 233 3.38 -6.49 16.26
C THR A 233 4.87 -6.40 16.00
N GLY A 234 5.39 -5.19 15.77
CA GLY A 234 6.80 -4.97 15.43
C GLY A 234 7.06 -4.80 13.94
N ALA A 235 6.02 -4.64 13.12
CA ALA A 235 6.15 -4.40 11.69
C ALA A 235 7.02 -3.17 11.38
N ALA A 236 7.81 -3.25 10.31
CA ALA A 236 8.58 -2.13 9.77
C ALA A 236 7.71 -1.19 8.91
N GLY A 237 6.64 -1.72 8.33
CA GLY A 237 5.68 -0.95 7.54
C GLY A 237 4.28 -1.54 7.58
N VAL A 238 3.27 -0.70 7.36
CA VAL A 238 1.86 -1.08 7.24
C VAL A 238 1.34 -0.68 5.86
N LEU A 239 0.81 -1.66 5.11
CA LEU A 239 0.08 -1.39 3.86
C LEU A 239 -1.32 -0.86 4.20
N VAL A 240 -1.65 0.28 3.60
CA VAL A 240 -2.89 1.00 3.86
C VAL A 240 -3.82 0.91 2.67
N GLY A 241 -4.99 0.32 2.88
CA GLY A 241 -6.04 0.24 1.89
C GLY A 241 -6.48 -1.18 1.57
N PHE A 242 -7.74 -1.28 1.18
CA PHE A 242 -8.36 -2.44 0.56
C PHE A 242 -9.59 -2.00 -0.22
N GLY A 243 -9.87 -2.69 -1.32
CA GLY A 243 -11.03 -2.40 -2.17
C GLY A 243 -10.87 -1.17 -3.08
N GLY A 244 -9.71 -0.49 -3.10
CA GLY A 244 -9.46 0.72 -3.90
C GLY A 244 -8.74 0.48 -5.24
N GLY A 245 -8.16 -0.70 -5.44
CA GLY A 245 -7.45 -1.03 -6.68
C GLY A 245 -8.39 -1.35 -7.84
N ALA A 246 -7.93 -1.16 -9.08
CA ALA A 246 -8.72 -1.39 -10.30
C ALA A 246 -9.21 -2.85 -10.47
N VAL A 247 -8.53 -3.80 -9.84
CA VAL A 247 -8.86 -5.24 -9.88
C VAL A 247 -9.44 -5.76 -8.57
N SER A 248 -9.71 -4.88 -7.60
CA SER A 248 -10.39 -5.28 -6.37
C SER A 248 -11.89 -5.29 -6.55
N ALA A 249 -12.51 -6.44 -6.31
CA ALA A 249 -13.96 -6.61 -6.33
C ALA A 249 -14.60 -6.37 -4.95
N ASN A 250 -13.84 -6.19 -3.89
CA ASN A 250 -14.32 -6.18 -2.50
C ASN A 250 -15.46 -5.20 -2.24
N ARG A 251 -15.36 -3.98 -2.77
CA ARG A 251 -16.42 -2.97 -2.64
C ARG A 251 -17.77 -3.47 -3.15
N ASN A 252 -17.78 -4.12 -4.30
CA ASN A 252 -19.00 -4.51 -5.00
C ASN A 252 -19.48 -5.91 -4.61
N THR A 253 -18.59 -6.80 -4.16
CA THR A 253 -18.92 -8.21 -3.89
C THR A 253 -19.17 -8.49 -2.42
N ILE A 254 -18.41 -7.87 -1.52
CA ILE A 254 -18.54 -8.10 -0.06
C ILE A 254 -18.81 -6.83 0.74
N GLY A 255 -18.91 -5.66 0.07
CA GLY A 255 -19.18 -4.38 0.72
C GLY A 255 -18.05 -3.82 1.60
N VAL A 256 -16.86 -4.42 1.54
CA VAL A 256 -15.69 -4.01 2.33
C VAL A 256 -14.82 -3.09 1.50
N HIS A 257 -14.75 -1.83 1.91
CA HIS A 257 -13.99 -0.77 1.23
C HIS A 257 -13.67 0.37 2.20
N ALA A 258 -12.54 1.03 2.00
CA ALA A 258 -12.19 2.24 2.72
C ALA A 258 -11.78 3.35 1.74
N PRO A 259 -12.36 4.57 1.85
CA PRO A 259 -11.93 5.73 1.10
C PRO A 259 -10.49 6.11 1.48
N MET A 260 -9.60 6.15 0.48
CA MET A 260 -8.15 6.14 0.69
C MET A 260 -7.60 7.39 1.37
N ALA A 261 -8.17 8.58 1.12
CA ALA A 261 -7.69 9.79 1.78
C ALA A 261 -7.84 9.71 3.30
N THR A 262 -9.02 9.30 3.76
CA THR A 262 -9.27 9.09 5.20
C THR A 262 -8.44 7.94 5.77
N ALA A 263 -8.34 6.84 5.04
CA ALA A 263 -7.58 5.67 5.51
C ALA A 263 -6.10 6.01 5.73
N ILE A 264 -5.46 6.73 4.79
CA ILE A 264 -4.06 7.13 4.91
C ILE A 264 -3.87 8.08 6.09
N ALA A 265 -4.74 9.08 6.25
CA ALA A 265 -4.66 10.04 7.33
C ALA A 265 -4.82 9.38 8.72
N ASP A 266 -5.77 8.43 8.86
CA ASP A 266 -5.98 7.66 10.08
C ASP A 266 -4.77 6.79 10.46
N VAL A 267 -4.17 6.13 9.48
CA VAL A 267 -3.00 5.27 9.72
C VAL A 267 -1.76 6.11 10.02
N ALA A 268 -1.63 7.29 9.40
CA ALA A 268 -0.59 8.25 9.73
C ALA A 268 -0.72 8.79 11.16
N GLU A 269 -1.96 8.98 11.67
CA GLU A 269 -2.20 9.31 13.08
C GLU A 269 -1.81 8.15 14.00
N ALA A 270 -2.25 6.93 13.69
CA ALA A 270 -1.86 5.73 14.45
C ALA A 270 -0.33 5.58 14.55
N ARG A 271 0.41 5.94 13.49
CA ARG A 271 1.89 5.96 13.51
C ARG A 271 2.42 7.00 14.50
N ARG A 272 1.85 8.21 14.57
CA ARG A 272 2.28 9.24 15.52
C ARG A 272 2.12 8.75 16.95
N ASP A 273 0.95 8.21 17.27
CA ASP A 273 0.67 7.69 18.61
C ASP A 273 1.56 6.49 18.94
N TYR A 274 1.82 5.61 17.97
CA TYR A 274 2.75 4.49 18.17
C TYR A 274 4.19 4.94 18.39
N MET A 275 4.65 5.99 17.72
CA MET A 275 5.97 6.56 17.96
C MET A 275 6.10 7.06 19.41
N ASP A 276 5.08 7.75 19.92
CA ASP A 276 5.06 8.22 21.31
C ASP A 276 5.01 7.04 22.29
N GLU A 277 4.18 6.03 22.02
CA GLU A 277 4.06 4.81 22.82
C GLU A 277 5.34 3.98 22.86
N SER A 278 6.03 3.85 21.73
CA SER A 278 7.20 2.97 21.55
C SER A 278 8.55 3.63 21.87
N GLY A 279 8.56 4.89 22.23
CA GLY A 279 9.79 5.63 22.44
C GLY A 279 10.53 6.01 21.16
N GLY A 280 9.81 6.23 20.07
CA GLY A 280 10.34 6.78 18.81
C GLY A 280 10.47 5.80 17.65
N ARG A 281 9.95 4.57 17.76
CA ARG A 281 9.97 3.62 16.65
C ARG A 281 9.08 4.09 15.50
N TYR A 282 9.70 4.32 14.35
CA TYR A 282 9.02 4.75 13.14
C TYR A 282 8.56 3.55 12.32
N VAL A 283 7.26 3.48 12.00
CA VAL A 283 6.67 2.47 11.12
C VAL A 283 6.24 3.13 9.82
N GLN A 284 6.64 2.58 8.69
CA GLN A 284 6.32 3.14 7.37
C GLN A 284 4.83 2.99 7.05
N VAL A 285 4.20 4.06 6.58
CA VAL A 285 2.83 4.07 6.08
C VAL A 285 2.90 3.95 4.56
N ILE A 286 2.45 2.83 4.02
CA ILE A 286 2.55 2.52 2.59
C ILE A 286 1.14 2.47 2.00
N ALA A 287 0.77 3.44 1.18
CA ALA A 287 -0.54 3.46 0.55
C ALA A 287 -0.65 2.39 -0.56
N ASP A 288 -1.66 1.50 -0.48
CA ASP A 288 -1.87 0.39 -1.43
C ASP A 288 -3.26 0.48 -2.08
N GLY A 289 -3.29 0.81 -3.36
CA GLY A 289 -4.50 0.89 -4.19
C GLY A 289 -5.11 2.30 -4.30
N GLY A 290 -5.74 2.57 -5.42
CA GLY A 290 -6.46 3.83 -5.69
C GLY A 290 -5.61 4.95 -6.28
N MET A 291 -4.33 4.74 -6.58
CA MET A 291 -3.43 5.72 -7.19
C MET A 291 -3.22 5.43 -8.67
N GLY A 292 -4.29 5.52 -9.46
CA GLY A 292 -4.28 5.27 -10.92
C GLY A 292 -3.63 6.37 -11.75
N ASP A 293 -3.37 7.53 -11.18
CA ASP A 293 -2.77 8.71 -11.76
C ASP A 293 -1.80 9.39 -10.78
N SER A 294 -0.92 10.24 -11.31
CA SER A 294 0.10 10.94 -10.53
C SER A 294 -0.51 11.93 -9.51
N GLY A 295 -1.67 12.49 -9.77
CA GLY A 295 -2.36 13.38 -8.82
C GLY A 295 -2.77 12.62 -7.56
N SER A 296 -3.41 11.47 -7.71
CA SER A 296 -3.80 10.59 -6.59
C SER A 296 -2.56 10.06 -5.84
N PHE A 297 -1.51 9.69 -6.58
CA PHE A 297 -0.22 9.27 -6.03
C PHE A 297 0.40 10.36 -5.13
N ILE A 298 0.42 11.61 -5.58
CA ILE A 298 0.99 12.73 -4.83
C ILE A 298 0.17 13.04 -3.57
N LYS A 299 -1.16 12.98 -3.65
CA LYS A 299 -2.06 13.22 -2.52
C LYS A 299 -1.83 12.21 -1.39
N ALA A 300 -1.46 10.96 -1.69
CA ALA A 300 -1.14 9.97 -0.67
C ALA A 300 0.00 10.43 0.25
N PHE A 301 1.04 11.05 -0.27
CA PHE A 301 2.14 11.59 0.54
C PHE A 301 1.70 12.79 1.37
N ALA A 302 0.95 13.72 0.79
CA ALA A 302 0.42 14.87 1.54
C ALA A 302 -0.49 14.46 2.70
N LEU A 303 -1.11 13.29 2.62
CA LEU A 303 -1.95 12.70 3.67
C LEU A 303 -1.18 11.86 4.70
N GLY A 304 0.11 11.64 4.49
CA GLY A 304 0.98 11.00 5.47
C GLY A 304 1.60 9.67 5.06
N ALA A 305 1.46 9.22 3.81
CA ALA A 305 2.18 8.05 3.32
C ALA A 305 3.69 8.34 3.19
N ASP A 306 4.51 7.31 3.39
CA ASP A 306 5.96 7.33 3.19
C ASP A 306 6.34 6.75 1.84
N ALA A 307 5.56 5.76 1.36
CA ALA A 307 5.69 5.14 0.06
C ALA A 307 4.32 4.73 -0.49
N VAL A 308 4.28 4.36 -1.76
CA VAL A 308 3.06 3.93 -2.44
C VAL A 308 3.30 2.61 -3.16
N MET A 309 2.43 1.63 -2.96
CA MET A 309 2.40 0.39 -3.71
C MET A 309 1.51 0.57 -4.96
N LEU A 310 2.10 0.38 -6.14
CA LEU A 310 1.44 0.56 -7.42
C LEU A 310 1.18 -0.78 -8.11
N GLY A 311 -0.07 -1.04 -8.46
CA GLY A 311 -0.50 -2.16 -9.29
C GLY A 311 -0.82 -1.71 -10.72
N SER A 312 -2.04 -1.19 -10.94
CA SER A 312 -2.53 -0.80 -12.25
C SER A 312 -1.62 0.14 -13.04
N PRO A 313 -0.99 1.17 -12.46
CA PRO A 313 -0.05 2.01 -13.21
C PRO A 313 1.11 1.22 -13.82
N LEU A 314 1.71 0.32 -13.03
CA LEU A 314 2.84 -0.49 -13.49
C LEU A 314 2.41 -1.64 -14.41
N ALA A 315 1.18 -2.17 -14.26
CA ALA A 315 0.60 -3.15 -15.20
C ALA A 315 0.44 -2.57 -16.62
N ARG A 316 0.47 -1.23 -16.77
CA ARG A 316 0.42 -0.52 -18.05
C ARG A 316 1.79 -0.34 -18.72
N ALA A 317 2.86 -0.84 -18.09
CA ALA A 317 4.18 -0.83 -18.69
C ALA A 317 4.30 -1.90 -19.79
N LYS A 318 5.10 -1.60 -20.82
CA LYS A 318 5.42 -2.58 -21.90
C LYS A 318 6.12 -3.82 -21.34
N GLU A 319 6.91 -3.65 -20.29
CA GLU A 319 7.67 -4.71 -19.61
C GLU A 319 6.81 -5.52 -18.62
N ALA A 320 5.61 -5.04 -18.30
CA ALA A 320 4.74 -5.74 -17.36
C ALA A 320 4.28 -7.09 -17.93
N PRO A 321 4.37 -8.18 -17.14
CA PRO A 321 4.05 -9.52 -17.63
C PRO A 321 2.61 -9.67 -18.13
N GLY A 322 1.68 -8.87 -17.58
CA GLY A 322 0.26 -8.87 -17.96
C GLY A 322 -0.05 -8.22 -19.30
N LYS A 323 0.94 -7.56 -19.97
CA LYS A 323 0.76 -6.92 -21.29
C LYS A 323 -0.45 -6.00 -21.37
N GLY A 324 -0.69 -5.18 -20.34
CA GLY A 324 -1.86 -4.29 -20.23
C GLY A 324 -3.12 -4.97 -19.68
N MET A 325 -3.08 -6.28 -19.44
CA MET A 325 -4.09 -6.96 -18.63
C MET A 325 -3.67 -6.98 -17.17
N HIS A 326 -4.64 -6.84 -16.26
CA HIS A 326 -4.39 -6.74 -14.84
C HIS A 326 -5.36 -7.59 -14.04
N TRP A 327 -4.85 -8.36 -13.08
CA TRP A 327 -5.62 -9.19 -12.16
C TRP A 327 -4.94 -9.29 -10.79
N GLY A 328 -5.73 -9.55 -9.76
CA GLY A 328 -5.27 -9.69 -8.39
C GLY A 328 -5.45 -11.09 -7.83
N ALA A 329 -5.10 -11.26 -6.56
CA ALA A 329 -5.18 -12.54 -5.86
C ALA A 329 -6.60 -13.12 -5.80
N GLU A 330 -7.64 -12.26 -5.76
CA GLU A 330 -9.04 -12.71 -5.75
C GLU A 330 -9.43 -13.47 -7.02
N ALA A 331 -8.81 -13.16 -8.17
CA ALA A 331 -9.11 -13.83 -9.45
C ALA A 331 -8.69 -15.31 -9.44
N ARG A 332 -7.65 -15.67 -8.68
CA ARG A 332 -7.14 -17.05 -8.60
C ARG A 332 -7.89 -17.94 -7.62
N HIS A 333 -8.68 -17.38 -6.71
CA HIS A 333 -9.32 -18.13 -5.63
C HIS A 333 -10.69 -18.70 -6.03
N GLN A 334 -10.88 -20.01 -5.90
CA GLN A 334 -12.10 -20.69 -6.34
C GLN A 334 -13.30 -20.43 -5.42
N THR A 335 -13.08 -20.27 -4.12
CA THR A 335 -14.14 -20.20 -3.09
C THR A 335 -14.47 -18.79 -2.66
N LEU A 336 -13.60 -17.81 -2.93
CA LEU A 336 -13.88 -16.40 -2.63
C LEU A 336 -14.83 -15.79 -3.68
N PRO A 337 -15.56 -14.72 -3.33
CA PRO A 337 -16.23 -13.89 -4.32
C PRO A 337 -15.25 -13.53 -5.42
N ARG A 338 -15.61 -13.80 -6.65
CA ARG A 338 -14.67 -13.79 -7.77
C ARG A 338 -14.09 -12.41 -8.01
N GLY A 339 -12.77 -12.36 -8.13
CA GLY A 339 -12.07 -11.29 -8.79
C GLY A 339 -12.22 -11.39 -10.32
N PHE A 340 -11.60 -10.47 -11.02
CA PHE A 340 -11.65 -10.41 -12.47
C PHE A 340 -10.32 -9.94 -13.04
N ARG A 341 -10.13 -10.19 -14.33
CA ARG A 341 -9.07 -9.59 -15.12
C ARG A 341 -9.64 -8.40 -15.86
N THR A 342 -8.99 -7.26 -15.77
CA THR A 342 -9.37 -6.04 -16.49
C THR A 342 -8.29 -5.62 -17.48
N ASN A 343 -8.70 -4.96 -18.56
CA ASN A 343 -7.77 -4.33 -19.48
C ASN A 343 -7.49 -2.90 -19.02
N VAL A 344 -6.25 -2.62 -18.62
CA VAL A 344 -5.81 -1.28 -18.23
C VAL A 344 -5.01 -0.61 -19.36
N GLY A 345 -4.75 -1.34 -20.45
CA GLY A 345 -3.99 -0.88 -21.60
C GLY A 345 -2.50 -0.72 -21.31
N THR A 346 -1.75 -0.39 -22.35
CA THR A 346 -0.31 -0.06 -22.25
C THR A 346 -0.11 1.41 -22.58
N VAL A 347 0.69 2.13 -21.77
CA VAL A 347 0.92 3.57 -21.93
C VAL A 347 2.37 3.94 -22.25
N GLY A 348 3.33 3.08 -21.92
CA GLY A 348 4.75 3.32 -22.17
C GLY A 348 5.63 2.24 -21.54
N THR A 349 6.92 2.52 -21.42
CA THR A 349 7.87 1.70 -20.67
C THR A 349 7.73 1.96 -19.16
N LEU A 350 8.35 1.12 -18.31
CA LEU A 350 8.47 1.40 -16.88
C LEU A 350 9.12 2.77 -16.64
N GLU A 351 10.14 3.12 -17.43
CA GLU A 351 10.82 4.39 -17.32
C GLU A 351 9.89 5.57 -17.69
N ASP A 352 9.08 5.44 -18.77
CA ASP A 352 8.08 6.45 -19.12
C ASP A 352 7.06 6.69 -17.99
N ILE A 353 6.61 5.61 -17.34
CA ILE A 353 5.66 5.68 -16.22
C ILE A 353 6.31 6.33 -15.00
N MET A 354 7.53 5.95 -14.67
CA MET A 354 8.22 6.44 -13.48
C MET A 354 8.77 7.86 -13.66
N PHE A 355 9.50 8.11 -14.75
CA PHE A 355 10.31 9.33 -14.94
C PHE A 355 9.95 10.14 -16.17
N GLY A 356 9.12 9.59 -17.08
CA GLY A 356 8.73 10.27 -18.31
C GLY A 356 9.68 10.03 -19.48
N PRO A 357 9.49 10.76 -20.57
CA PRO A 357 8.62 11.95 -20.68
C PRO A 357 7.12 11.63 -20.71
N SER A 358 6.30 12.62 -20.29
CA SER A 358 4.84 12.52 -20.43
C SER A 358 4.41 13.00 -21.82
N HIS A 359 3.61 12.18 -22.51
CA HIS A 359 3.02 12.53 -23.79
C HIS A 359 1.55 12.94 -23.69
N ASN A 360 0.91 12.62 -22.55
CA ASN A 360 -0.47 12.96 -22.24
C ASN A 360 -0.55 13.72 -20.91
N ALA A 361 -1.62 14.50 -20.72
CA ALA A 361 -1.89 15.25 -19.49
C ALA A 361 -2.86 14.52 -18.54
N ASP A 362 -2.91 13.19 -18.63
CA ASP A 362 -3.83 12.35 -17.86
C ASP A 362 -3.23 11.79 -16.54
N GLY A 363 -1.96 12.14 -16.25
CA GLY A 363 -1.26 11.71 -15.04
C GLY A 363 -0.81 10.24 -15.04
N THR A 364 -0.85 9.54 -16.17
CA THR A 364 -0.52 8.11 -16.25
C THR A 364 0.95 7.81 -16.46
N THR A 365 1.77 8.83 -16.70
CA THR A 365 3.23 8.75 -16.89
C THR A 365 3.94 9.81 -16.05
N ASN A 366 5.27 9.63 -15.85
CA ASN A 366 6.14 10.57 -15.11
C ASN A 366 5.68 10.83 -13.67
N TYR A 367 5.38 9.78 -12.91
CA TYR A 367 4.93 9.87 -11.52
C TYR A 367 5.93 10.62 -10.62
N ILE A 368 7.22 10.35 -10.77
CA ILE A 368 8.27 10.94 -9.93
C ILE A 368 8.52 12.41 -10.30
N GLY A 369 8.51 12.75 -11.59
CA GLY A 369 8.59 14.14 -12.03
C GLY A 369 7.40 14.97 -11.53
N ALA A 370 6.20 14.39 -11.57
CA ALA A 370 5.00 15.03 -11.03
C ALA A 370 5.09 15.23 -9.52
N LEU A 371 5.58 14.24 -8.75
CA LEU A 371 5.81 14.35 -7.31
C LEU A 371 6.80 15.47 -6.99
N ARG A 372 7.98 15.46 -7.62
CA ARG A 372 8.98 16.54 -7.47
C ARG A 372 8.38 17.89 -7.76
N ARG A 373 7.60 18.00 -8.84
CA ARG A 373 6.95 19.27 -9.21
C ARG A 373 5.94 19.72 -8.18
N ALA A 374 5.11 18.83 -7.63
CA ALA A 374 4.13 19.14 -6.61
C ALA A 374 4.80 19.61 -5.31
N MET A 375 5.82 18.88 -4.83
CA MET A 375 6.59 19.23 -3.65
C MET A 375 7.29 20.59 -3.82
N ALA A 376 7.88 20.84 -4.98
CA ALA A 376 8.51 22.11 -5.32
C ALA A 376 7.50 23.27 -5.35
N THR A 377 6.34 23.07 -6.00
CA THR A 377 5.28 24.07 -6.08
C THR A 377 4.71 24.44 -4.70
N THR A 378 4.71 23.47 -3.77
CA THR A 378 4.25 23.68 -2.39
C THR A 378 5.37 24.03 -1.41
N GLY A 379 6.63 24.03 -1.86
CA GLY A 379 7.80 24.54 -1.12
C GLY A 379 8.47 23.54 -0.19
N TYR A 380 8.20 22.25 -0.31
CA TYR A 380 8.78 21.18 0.51
C TYR A 380 10.01 20.55 -0.15
N VAL A 381 10.98 20.12 0.66
CA VAL A 381 12.29 19.60 0.21
C VAL A 381 12.36 18.07 0.18
N ASP A 382 11.57 17.40 1.01
CA ASP A 382 11.56 15.96 1.21
C ASP A 382 10.15 15.45 1.52
N LEU A 383 9.94 14.13 1.46
CA LEU A 383 8.66 13.50 1.69
C LEU A 383 8.12 13.74 3.10
N LYS A 384 8.98 13.69 4.14
CA LYS A 384 8.56 13.92 5.53
C LYS A 384 8.04 15.34 5.76
N SER A 385 8.69 16.31 5.18
CA SER A 385 8.20 17.70 5.24
C SER A 385 6.92 17.87 4.44
N PHE A 386 6.78 17.18 3.30
CA PHE A 386 5.61 17.22 2.44
C PHE A 386 4.34 16.61 3.08
N GLN A 387 4.47 15.64 3.98
CA GLN A 387 3.36 15.12 4.78
C GLN A 387 2.63 16.19 5.62
N ARG A 388 3.20 17.39 5.77
CA ARG A 388 2.59 18.55 6.44
C ARG A 388 1.95 19.53 5.47
N CYS A 389 1.87 19.18 4.19
CA CYS A 389 1.27 20.04 3.18
C CYS A 389 -0.22 20.24 3.47
N PRO A 390 -0.73 21.49 3.45
CA PRO A 390 -2.15 21.74 3.60
C PRO A 390 -2.95 21.10 2.48
N VAL A 391 -4.07 20.51 2.86
CA VAL A 391 -5.05 19.96 1.93
C VAL A 391 -6.41 20.62 2.14
N THR A 392 -7.20 20.67 1.09
CA THR A 392 -8.61 21.08 1.13
C THR A 392 -9.50 19.90 0.77
N VAL A 393 -10.69 19.89 1.32
CA VAL A 393 -11.73 18.92 0.98
C VAL A 393 -12.76 19.62 0.11
N ALA A 394 -12.98 19.09 -1.08
CA ALA A 394 -14.00 19.51 -2.02
C ALA A 394 -14.66 18.27 -2.59
N PRO A 395 -15.66 17.69 -1.87
CA PRO A 395 -16.28 16.45 -2.29
C PRO A 395 -16.82 16.56 -3.72
N THR A 396 -16.46 15.61 -4.55
CA THR A 396 -17.04 15.46 -5.89
C THR A 396 -18.51 15.07 -5.73
N ARG A 397 -19.40 15.81 -6.41
CA ARG A 397 -20.85 15.58 -6.36
C ARG A 397 -21.27 14.46 -7.30
#